data_73c1057ecbe7236073cfaa88764a6d23
#
_entry.id   73c1057ecbe7236073cfaa88764a6d23
#
_cell.length_a   1.000
_cell.length_b   1.000
_cell.length_c   1.000
_cell.angle_alpha   90.00
_cell.angle_beta   90.00
_cell.angle_gamma   90.00
#
_symmetry.space_group_name_H-M   'P 1'
#
loop_
_entity.id
_entity.type
_entity.pdbx_description
1 polymer ?
#
loop_
_entity_poly.entity_id
_entity_poly.type
_entity_poly.pdbx_seq_one_letter_code
_entity_poly.pdbx_strand_id
1 'polypeptide(L)'
;DEEPLNPITISDQVKVEGYQISALLKGFRVISSVEPTINGQKVVRFGNIYGYADMGVSERDMILNSDNQFVASYEATAAGIVNKKFGLSDTATYFVRTMTDNGTTAAAYNANYKVRTYAILADGSVVYSNVANYSIYKVAQNLYDEMRMPNVFSHEYLYNDILKVVNADYKKVDYNWNNIIVGFDD
;
A
#
# COMPACT_ATOMS: atom_id res chain seq x y z
N ASP A 1 -0.38 -22.37 -24.49
CA ASP A 1 -1.50 -22.42 -23.52
C ASP A 1 -0.91 -22.63 -22.13
N GLU A 2 -0.84 -21.54 -21.38
CA GLU A 2 -0.44 -21.65 -19.97
C GLU A 2 -1.58 -22.30 -19.19
N GLU A 3 -1.27 -23.39 -18.50
CA GLU A 3 -2.25 -24.00 -17.59
C GLU A 3 -2.72 -22.94 -16.58
N PRO A 4 -4.04 -22.84 -16.34
CA PRO A 4 -4.53 -21.97 -15.30
C PRO A 4 -3.94 -22.40 -13.96
N LEU A 5 -3.35 -21.46 -13.23
CA LEU A 5 -2.98 -21.68 -11.84
C LEU A 5 -4.22 -22.12 -11.07
N ASN A 6 -4.02 -22.94 -10.03
CA ASN A 6 -5.11 -23.30 -9.13
C ASN A 6 -5.89 -22.03 -8.77
N PRO A 7 -7.23 -22.06 -8.85
CA PRO A 7 -8.03 -20.89 -8.53
C PRO A 7 -7.76 -20.46 -7.10
N ILE A 8 -7.53 -19.14 -6.93
CA ILE A 8 -7.38 -18.52 -5.61
C ILE A 8 -8.71 -17.97 -5.13
N THR A 9 -8.84 -17.82 -3.81
CA THR A 9 -10.03 -17.22 -3.21
C THR A 9 -9.79 -15.73 -3.01
N ILE A 10 -10.62 -14.90 -3.64
CA ILE A 10 -10.64 -13.45 -3.45
C ILE A 10 -11.80 -13.11 -2.52
N SER A 11 -11.55 -12.24 -1.55
CA SER A 11 -12.57 -11.76 -0.61
C SER A 11 -12.44 -10.27 -0.37
N ASP A 12 -13.57 -9.60 -0.19
CA ASP A 12 -13.61 -8.19 0.22
C ASP A 12 -13.37 -7.99 1.72
N GLN A 13 -13.19 -9.06 2.47
CA GLN A 13 -12.82 -9.03 3.89
C GLN A 13 -11.31 -8.93 4.11
N VAL A 14 -10.56 -8.94 3.03
CA VAL A 14 -9.10 -8.72 2.98
C VAL A 14 -8.86 -7.60 1.97
N LYS A 15 -8.24 -6.49 2.41
CA LYS A 15 -8.17 -5.28 1.56
C LYS A 15 -6.82 -4.59 1.60
N VAL A 16 -6.47 -3.97 0.47
CA VAL A 16 -5.56 -2.83 0.44
C VAL A 16 -6.44 -1.58 0.60
N GLU A 17 -6.30 -0.89 1.73
CA GLU A 17 -7.13 0.27 2.07
C GLU A 17 -6.60 1.57 1.47
N GLY A 18 -5.29 1.68 1.29
CA GLY A 18 -4.69 2.87 0.74
C GLY A 18 -3.20 3.00 1.02
N TYR A 19 -2.70 4.22 0.88
CA TYR A 19 -1.28 4.52 0.97
C TYR A 19 -1.05 5.78 1.78
N GLN A 20 0.14 5.85 2.42
CA GLN A 20 0.62 7.05 3.10
C GLN A 20 2.07 7.29 2.72
N ILE A 21 2.50 8.55 2.83
CA ILE A 21 3.89 8.94 2.74
C ILE A 21 4.24 9.69 4.02
N SER A 22 5.25 9.22 4.73
CA SER A 22 5.78 9.89 5.91
C SER A 22 6.92 10.80 5.53
N ALA A 23 6.77 12.11 5.74
CA ALA A 23 7.85 13.06 5.54
C ALA A 23 8.93 12.91 6.62
N LEU A 24 8.53 12.60 7.84
CA LEU A 24 9.44 12.42 8.96
C LEU A 24 10.38 11.23 8.77
N LEU A 25 9.83 10.09 8.35
CA LEU A 25 10.60 8.86 8.13
C LEU A 25 11.13 8.74 6.70
N LYS A 26 10.68 9.61 5.80
CA LYS A 26 10.93 9.51 4.34
C LYS A 26 10.56 8.15 3.81
N GLY A 27 9.40 7.65 4.27
CA GLY A 27 8.92 6.30 4.00
C GLY A 27 7.57 6.27 3.31
N PHE A 28 7.36 5.20 2.56
CA PHE A 28 6.10 4.89 1.90
C PHE A 28 5.37 3.79 2.68
N ARG A 29 4.07 3.94 2.86
CA ARG A 29 3.24 2.96 3.59
C ARG A 29 2.13 2.43 2.72
N VAL A 30 1.92 1.12 2.81
CA VAL A 30 0.69 0.46 2.37
C VAL A 30 -0.16 0.19 3.61
N ILE A 31 -1.42 0.57 3.53
CA ILE A 31 -2.41 0.35 4.60
C ILE A 31 -3.31 -0.80 4.15
N SER A 32 -3.51 -1.75 5.03
CA SER A 32 -4.29 -2.95 4.76
C SER A 32 -5.25 -3.26 5.90
N SER A 33 -6.27 -4.06 5.61
CA SER A 33 -7.18 -4.57 6.60
C SER A 33 -7.52 -6.03 6.37
N VAL A 34 -7.79 -6.74 7.46
CA VAL A 34 -8.20 -8.14 7.46
C VAL A 34 -9.26 -8.33 8.54
N GLU A 35 -10.41 -8.88 8.19
CA GLU A 35 -11.40 -9.29 9.19
C GLU A 35 -10.84 -10.45 10.02
N PRO A 36 -11.12 -10.50 11.34
CA PRO A 36 -10.58 -11.53 12.21
C PRO A 36 -11.13 -12.93 11.93
N THR A 37 -12.30 -13.01 11.30
CA THR A 37 -12.96 -14.26 10.92
C THR A 37 -13.46 -14.13 9.48
N ILE A 38 -13.09 -15.10 8.65
CA ILE A 38 -13.46 -15.13 7.24
C ILE A 38 -14.01 -16.53 6.94
N ASN A 39 -15.19 -16.61 6.31
CA ASN A 39 -15.85 -17.89 5.99
C ASN A 39 -15.99 -18.81 7.22
N GLY A 40 -16.29 -18.23 8.38
CA GLY A 40 -16.46 -18.97 9.63
C GLY A 40 -15.17 -19.44 10.28
N GLN A 41 -14.00 -19.09 9.73
CA GLN A 41 -12.70 -19.50 10.24
C GLN A 41 -11.90 -18.30 10.76
N LYS A 42 -11.18 -18.51 11.84
CA LYS A 42 -10.26 -17.53 12.40
C LYS A 42 -9.08 -17.29 11.43
N VAL A 43 -8.74 -16.03 11.23
CA VAL A 43 -7.49 -15.64 10.56
C VAL A 43 -6.35 -15.80 11.57
N VAL A 44 -5.33 -16.57 11.20
CA VAL A 44 -4.19 -16.88 12.09
C VAL A 44 -2.92 -16.11 11.70
N ARG A 45 -2.75 -15.76 10.42
CA ARG A 45 -1.62 -14.97 9.91
C ARG A 45 -2.10 -14.12 8.74
N PHE A 46 -1.49 -12.98 8.54
CA PHE A 46 -1.82 -12.07 7.45
C PHE A 46 -0.65 -11.17 7.09
N GLY A 47 -0.72 -10.55 5.93
CA GLY A 47 0.34 -9.67 5.46
C GLY A 47 0.09 -9.15 4.04
N ASN A 48 1.17 -8.75 3.38
CA ASN A 48 1.13 -8.22 2.02
C ASN A 48 2.05 -8.98 1.07
N ILE A 49 1.67 -8.96 -0.19
CA ILE A 49 2.47 -9.44 -1.31
C ILE A 49 2.73 -8.25 -2.22
N TYR A 50 3.99 -8.05 -2.58
CA TYR A 50 4.44 -6.97 -3.47
C TYR A 50 5.05 -7.55 -4.72
N GLY A 51 4.80 -6.91 -5.85
CA GLY A 51 5.39 -7.28 -7.14
C GLY A 51 5.86 -6.05 -7.90
N TYR A 52 6.97 -6.19 -8.63
CA TYR A 52 7.47 -5.15 -9.52
C TYR A 52 6.75 -5.27 -10.86
N ALA A 53 5.73 -4.43 -11.06
CA ALA A 53 4.90 -4.48 -12.28
C ALA A 53 5.73 -4.26 -13.55
N ASP A 54 6.73 -3.39 -13.49
CA ASP A 54 7.61 -3.07 -14.63
C ASP A 54 8.54 -4.26 -15.02
N MET A 55 8.64 -5.26 -14.17
CA MET A 55 9.41 -6.49 -14.41
C MET A 55 8.52 -7.66 -14.89
N GLY A 56 7.34 -7.37 -15.40
CA GLY A 56 6.45 -8.37 -15.99
C GLY A 56 5.64 -9.18 -14.99
N VAL A 57 5.53 -8.75 -13.75
CA VAL A 57 4.69 -9.42 -12.75
C VAL A 57 3.22 -9.26 -13.14
N SER A 58 2.50 -10.38 -13.26
CA SER A 58 1.06 -10.43 -13.51
C SER A 58 0.28 -10.66 -12.21
N GLU A 59 -1.05 -10.48 -12.26
CA GLU A 59 -1.89 -10.76 -11.08
C GLU A 59 -1.78 -12.20 -10.59
N ARG A 60 -1.65 -13.17 -11.50
CA ARG A 60 -1.49 -14.58 -11.16
C ARG A 60 -0.21 -14.88 -10.39
N ASP A 61 0.83 -14.04 -10.55
CA ASP A 61 2.09 -14.17 -9.81
C ASP A 61 1.97 -13.66 -8.37
N MET A 62 0.94 -12.88 -8.07
CA MET A 62 0.73 -12.22 -6.80
C MET A 62 0.08 -13.16 -5.77
N ILE A 63 0.80 -14.22 -5.43
CA ILE A 63 0.38 -15.25 -4.47
C ILE A 63 1.51 -15.53 -3.48
N LEU A 64 1.17 -16.15 -2.35
CA LEU A 64 2.18 -16.70 -1.43
C LEU A 64 2.98 -17.79 -2.14
N ASN A 65 4.27 -17.85 -1.85
CA ASN A 65 5.20 -18.80 -2.45
C ASN A 65 5.25 -18.71 -3.99
N SER A 66 5.14 -17.51 -4.52
CA SER A 66 5.24 -17.26 -5.96
C SER A 66 6.59 -17.69 -6.50
N ASP A 67 6.59 -18.30 -7.69
CA ASP A 67 7.82 -18.65 -8.43
C ASP A 67 8.49 -17.45 -9.08
N ASN A 68 7.81 -16.30 -9.16
CA ASN A 68 8.34 -15.10 -9.75
C ASN A 68 9.31 -14.41 -8.79
N GLN A 69 10.59 -14.25 -9.21
CA GLN A 69 11.63 -13.63 -8.39
C GLN A 69 11.37 -12.16 -8.02
N PHE A 70 10.47 -11.48 -8.76
CA PHE A 70 10.10 -10.08 -8.53
C PHE A 70 8.85 -9.94 -7.65
N VAL A 71 8.44 -11.02 -7.00
CA VAL A 71 7.34 -11.04 -6.03
C VAL A 71 7.90 -11.40 -4.67
N ALA A 72 7.53 -10.63 -3.65
CA ALA A 72 7.92 -10.87 -2.26
C ALA A 72 6.72 -10.74 -1.33
N SER A 73 6.68 -11.59 -0.31
CA SER A 73 5.62 -11.58 0.70
C SER A 73 6.19 -11.17 2.05
N TYR A 74 5.41 -10.38 2.79
CA TYR A 74 5.79 -9.90 4.12
C TYR A 74 4.63 -10.08 5.07
N GLU A 75 4.85 -10.86 6.12
CA GLU A 75 3.88 -11.02 7.20
C GLU A 75 3.78 -9.74 8.03
N ALA A 76 2.56 -9.39 8.42
CA ALA A 76 2.34 -8.26 9.31
C ALA A 76 3.04 -8.48 10.65
N THR A 77 3.62 -7.40 11.17
CA THR A 77 4.27 -7.41 12.48
C THR A 77 3.35 -6.78 13.53
N ALA A 78 3.56 -7.12 14.81
CA ALA A 78 2.82 -6.49 15.91
C ALA A 78 2.95 -4.96 15.90
N ALA A 79 4.15 -4.45 15.59
CA ALA A 79 4.40 -3.01 15.49
C ALA A 79 3.65 -2.34 14.32
N GLY A 80 3.30 -3.09 13.29
CA GLY A 80 2.54 -2.58 12.14
C GLY A 80 1.04 -2.54 12.36
N ILE A 81 0.51 -3.20 13.39
CA ILE A 81 -0.92 -3.16 13.69
C ILE A 81 -1.25 -1.81 14.33
N VAL A 82 -2.29 -1.16 13.79
CA VAL A 82 -2.68 0.19 14.20
C VAL A 82 -4.11 0.21 14.73
N ASN A 83 -4.38 1.15 15.65
CA ASN A 83 -5.72 1.33 16.21
C ASN A 83 -6.62 2.22 15.35
N LYS A 84 -6.02 2.99 14.43
CA LYS A 84 -6.76 3.87 13.53
C LYS A 84 -7.50 3.04 12.49
N LYS A 85 -8.77 3.34 12.29
CA LYS A 85 -9.60 2.71 11.25
C LYS A 85 -9.49 3.51 9.97
N PHE A 86 -9.00 2.90 8.91
CA PHE A 86 -8.82 3.54 7.61
C PHE A 86 -9.94 3.20 6.62
N GLY A 87 -10.70 2.16 6.89
CA GLY A 87 -11.82 1.72 6.08
C GLY A 87 -13.12 1.75 6.86
N LEU A 88 -14.16 1.14 6.27
CA LEU A 88 -15.51 1.14 6.82
C LEU A 88 -15.74 0.10 7.91
N SER A 89 -14.90 -0.91 8.00
CA SER A 89 -15.08 -1.99 8.97
C SER A 89 -14.67 -1.56 10.37
N ASP A 90 -15.55 -1.82 11.33
CA ASP A 90 -15.29 -1.61 12.76
C ASP A 90 -14.62 -2.81 13.43
N THR A 91 -14.64 -3.97 12.78
CA THR A 91 -14.13 -5.23 13.33
C THR A 91 -12.79 -5.64 12.74
N ALA A 92 -12.41 -5.12 11.58
CA ALA A 92 -11.16 -5.47 10.90
C ALA A 92 -9.93 -5.06 11.71
N THR A 93 -8.88 -5.83 11.57
CA THR A 93 -7.54 -5.45 12.00
C THR A 93 -6.91 -4.61 10.89
N TYR A 94 -6.48 -3.39 11.24
CA TYR A 94 -5.76 -2.50 10.33
C TYR A 94 -4.28 -2.59 10.61
N PHE A 95 -3.48 -2.67 9.55
CA PHE A 95 -2.03 -2.73 9.68
C PHE A 95 -1.34 -1.98 8.56
N VAL A 96 -0.12 -1.52 8.85
CA VAL A 96 0.71 -0.78 7.92
C VAL A 96 2.08 -1.46 7.79
N ARG A 97 2.67 -1.33 6.63
CA ARG A 97 4.07 -1.62 6.39
C ARG A 97 4.74 -0.37 5.85
N THR A 98 5.79 0.09 6.54
CA THR A 98 6.58 1.25 6.13
C THR A 98 7.84 0.78 5.43
N MET A 99 8.09 1.32 4.25
CA MET A 99 9.26 1.05 3.43
C MET A 99 10.08 2.35 3.31
N THR A 100 11.33 2.32 3.73
CA THR A 100 12.23 3.49 3.75
C THR A 100 13.38 3.41 2.77
N ASP A 101 13.52 2.31 2.05
CA ASP A 101 14.62 1.99 1.15
C ASP A 101 14.20 1.99 -0.33
N ASN A 102 13.17 2.75 -0.68
CA ASN A 102 12.63 2.78 -2.05
C ASN A 102 13.50 3.51 -3.07
N GLY A 103 14.56 4.20 -2.62
CA GLY A 103 15.34 5.10 -3.46
C GLY A 103 14.71 6.48 -3.60
N THR A 104 15.49 7.44 -4.10
CA THR A 104 15.10 8.86 -4.21
C THR A 104 15.27 9.42 -5.62
N THR A 105 15.43 8.55 -6.61
CA THR A 105 15.54 8.96 -8.02
C THR A 105 14.18 9.06 -8.68
N ALA A 106 14.10 9.80 -9.77
CA ALA A 106 12.88 9.88 -10.59
C ALA A 106 12.41 8.48 -11.02
N ALA A 107 13.33 7.60 -11.43
CA ALA A 107 13.01 6.23 -11.81
C ALA A 107 12.41 5.42 -10.65
N ALA A 108 12.96 5.56 -9.45
CA ALA A 108 12.44 4.88 -8.26
C ALA A 108 11.02 5.35 -7.92
N TYR A 109 10.75 6.66 -7.97
CA TYR A 109 9.42 7.21 -7.70
C TYR A 109 8.39 6.84 -8.78
N ASN A 110 8.82 6.70 -10.03
CA ASN A 110 7.95 6.31 -11.15
C ASN A 110 7.78 4.79 -11.30
N ALA A 111 8.53 3.98 -10.58
CA ALA A 111 8.41 2.54 -10.65
C ALA A 111 6.98 2.10 -10.30
N ASN A 112 6.44 1.14 -11.07
CA ASN A 112 5.10 0.63 -10.87
C ASN A 112 5.14 -0.66 -10.06
N TYR A 113 4.28 -0.74 -9.07
CA TYR A 113 4.16 -1.87 -8.16
C TYR A 113 2.74 -2.43 -8.18
N LYS A 114 2.65 -3.73 -7.92
CA LYS A 114 1.41 -4.40 -7.54
C LYS A 114 1.49 -4.75 -6.07
N VAL A 115 0.38 -4.63 -5.37
CA VAL A 115 0.27 -5.05 -3.97
C VAL A 115 -1.06 -5.76 -3.74
N ARG A 116 -1.03 -6.75 -2.89
CA ARG A 116 -2.20 -7.52 -2.47
C ARG A 116 -2.05 -7.86 -0.99
N THR A 117 -3.15 -7.87 -0.27
CA THR A 117 -3.21 -8.34 1.11
C THR A 117 -3.64 -9.80 1.10
N TYR A 118 -3.10 -10.60 2.02
CA TYR A 118 -3.47 -12.00 2.19
C TYR A 118 -3.83 -12.30 3.64
N ALA A 119 -4.64 -13.33 3.84
CA ALA A 119 -4.94 -13.90 5.14
C ALA A 119 -4.85 -15.42 5.07
N ILE A 120 -4.23 -16.03 6.07
CA ILE A 120 -4.15 -17.48 6.24
C ILE A 120 -5.16 -17.86 7.33
N LEU A 121 -6.08 -18.75 6.98
CA LEU A 121 -7.14 -19.20 7.86
C LEU A 121 -6.69 -20.38 8.72
N ALA A 122 -7.47 -20.71 9.74
CA ALA A 122 -7.15 -21.77 10.70
C ALA A 122 -6.92 -23.13 10.06
N ASP A 123 -7.57 -23.42 8.91
CA ASP A 123 -7.37 -24.66 8.16
C ASP A 123 -6.18 -24.64 7.21
N GLY A 124 -5.41 -23.54 7.17
CA GLY A 124 -4.28 -23.35 6.30
C GLY A 124 -4.61 -22.79 4.92
N SER A 125 -5.88 -22.64 4.55
CA SER A 125 -6.26 -22.00 3.30
C SER A 125 -5.90 -20.52 3.30
N VAL A 126 -5.70 -19.95 2.12
CA VAL A 126 -5.31 -18.56 1.95
C VAL A 126 -6.39 -17.80 1.19
N VAL A 127 -6.71 -16.62 1.70
CA VAL A 127 -7.66 -15.69 1.09
C VAL A 127 -6.91 -14.42 0.73
N TYR A 128 -7.21 -13.87 -0.45
CA TYR A 128 -6.51 -12.71 -1.01
C TYR A 128 -7.47 -11.55 -1.26
N SER A 129 -6.94 -10.34 -1.15
CA SER A 129 -7.60 -9.14 -1.69
C SER A 129 -7.48 -9.09 -3.21
N ASN A 130 -8.21 -8.18 -3.84
CA ASN A 130 -7.89 -7.75 -5.20
C ASN A 130 -6.47 -7.14 -5.22
N VAL A 131 -5.83 -7.19 -6.40
CA VAL A 131 -4.54 -6.53 -6.61
C VAL A 131 -4.76 -5.04 -6.81
N ALA A 132 -3.97 -4.23 -6.10
CA ALA A 132 -3.88 -2.80 -6.32
C ALA A 132 -2.56 -2.46 -7.02
N ASN A 133 -2.58 -1.42 -7.85
CA ASN A 133 -1.40 -0.93 -8.55
C ASN A 133 -1.06 0.45 -8.03
N TYR A 134 0.23 0.73 -7.83
CA TYR A 134 0.67 2.04 -7.38
C TYR A 134 2.08 2.39 -7.88
N SER A 135 2.38 3.68 -7.90
CA SER A 135 3.72 4.24 -7.87
C SER A 135 3.79 5.28 -6.77
N ILE A 136 4.98 5.51 -6.22
CA ILE A 136 5.15 6.53 -5.17
C ILE A 136 4.79 7.91 -5.72
N TYR A 137 5.20 8.20 -6.96
CA TYR A 137 4.87 9.46 -7.63
C TYR A 137 3.36 9.71 -7.72
N LYS A 138 2.60 8.71 -8.15
CA LYS A 138 1.14 8.83 -8.28
C LYS A 138 0.47 9.06 -6.92
N VAL A 139 0.91 8.35 -5.90
CA VAL A 139 0.42 8.56 -4.53
C VAL A 139 0.77 9.97 -4.04
N ALA A 140 2.02 10.42 -4.26
CA ALA A 140 2.45 11.76 -3.89
C ALA A 140 1.62 12.85 -4.59
N GLN A 141 1.30 12.68 -5.88
CA GLN A 141 0.41 13.60 -6.60
C GLN A 141 -0.96 13.70 -5.94
N ASN A 142 -1.58 12.57 -5.63
CA ASN A 142 -2.90 12.55 -5.01
C ASN A 142 -2.89 13.22 -3.63
N LEU A 143 -1.90 12.90 -2.81
CA LEU A 143 -1.77 13.52 -1.48
C LEU A 143 -1.52 15.02 -1.56
N TYR A 144 -0.70 15.46 -2.50
CA TYR A 144 -0.37 16.87 -2.69
C TYR A 144 -1.55 17.65 -3.26
N ASP A 145 -2.12 17.18 -4.36
CA ASP A 145 -3.19 17.87 -5.07
C ASP A 145 -4.50 17.92 -4.25
N GLU A 146 -4.75 16.89 -3.43
CA GLU A 146 -5.91 16.80 -2.55
C GLU A 146 -5.66 17.44 -1.15
N MET A 147 -4.48 17.98 -0.92
CA MET A 147 -4.09 18.62 0.35
C MET A 147 -4.27 17.68 1.57
N ARG A 148 -3.82 16.44 1.44
CA ARG A 148 -4.06 15.39 2.44
C ARG A 148 -2.86 15.14 3.36
N MET A 149 -1.89 16.05 3.39
CA MET A 149 -0.77 15.96 4.34
C MET A 149 -1.06 16.75 5.61
N PRO A 150 -0.50 16.33 6.78
CA PRO A 150 -0.90 16.91 8.06
C PRO A 150 -0.41 18.33 8.30
N ASN A 151 0.64 18.78 7.63
CA ASN A 151 1.23 20.10 7.89
C ASN A 151 2.02 20.62 6.67
N VAL A 152 2.48 21.88 6.79
CA VAL A 152 3.27 22.53 5.74
C VAL A 152 4.55 21.78 5.43
N PHE A 153 5.26 21.30 6.45
CA PHE A 153 6.50 20.56 6.29
C PHE A 153 6.29 19.30 5.45
N SER A 154 5.27 18.52 5.77
CA SER A 154 4.96 17.29 5.05
C SER A 154 4.52 17.57 3.61
N HIS A 155 3.75 18.64 3.41
CA HIS A 155 3.29 19.06 2.07
C HIS A 155 4.47 19.51 1.20
N GLU A 156 5.35 20.35 1.74
CA GLU A 156 6.56 20.82 1.05
C GLU A 156 7.53 19.65 0.73
N TYR A 157 7.59 18.65 1.58
CA TYR A 157 8.36 17.43 1.34
C TYR A 157 7.89 16.72 0.06
N LEU A 158 6.59 16.52 -0.10
CA LEU A 158 6.06 15.89 -1.32
C LEU A 158 6.47 16.66 -2.56
N TYR A 159 6.36 17.98 -2.52
CA TYR A 159 6.68 18.82 -3.66
C TYR A 159 8.18 18.81 -3.99
N ASN A 160 9.02 19.11 -3.01
CA ASN A 160 10.46 19.29 -3.22
C ASN A 160 11.20 17.96 -3.43
N ASP A 161 10.85 16.93 -2.66
CA ASP A 161 11.62 15.69 -2.59
C ASP A 161 11.11 14.60 -3.53
N ILE A 162 9.85 14.68 -3.96
CA ILE A 162 9.24 13.67 -4.83
C ILE A 162 8.76 14.26 -6.14
N LEU A 163 7.82 15.18 -6.10
CA LEU A 163 7.14 15.64 -7.33
C LEU A 163 8.07 16.36 -8.28
N LYS A 164 8.89 17.30 -7.80
CA LYS A 164 9.87 18.01 -8.62
C LYS A 164 11.02 17.12 -9.11
N VAL A 165 11.35 16.09 -8.38
CA VAL A 165 12.38 15.13 -8.79
C VAL A 165 11.94 14.37 -10.04
N VAL A 166 10.67 14.00 -10.12
CA VAL A 166 10.09 13.30 -11.28
C VAL A 166 9.76 14.26 -12.40
N ASN A 167 9.20 15.42 -12.07
CA ASN A 167 8.82 16.44 -13.04
C ASN A 167 9.23 17.82 -12.53
N ALA A 168 10.34 18.36 -13.08
CA ALA A 168 10.90 19.64 -12.68
C ALA A 168 9.89 20.81 -12.85
N ASP A 169 8.92 20.66 -13.74
CA ASP A 169 7.89 21.65 -14.01
C ASP A 169 6.58 21.41 -13.23
N TYR A 170 6.61 20.50 -12.23
CA TYR A 170 5.44 20.25 -11.40
C TYR A 170 4.95 21.57 -10.78
N LYS A 171 3.68 21.85 -10.94
CA LYS A 171 3.12 23.12 -10.50
C LYS A 171 2.97 23.16 -8.99
N LYS A 172 3.68 24.09 -8.34
CA LYS A 172 3.49 24.36 -6.92
C LYS A 172 2.12 25.02 -6.71
N VAL A 173 1.42 24.58 -5.68
CA VAL A 173 0.12 25.12 -5.30
C VAL A 173 0.25 25.81 -3.96
N ASP A 174 -0.28 27.05 -3.87
CA ASP A 174 -0.39 27.78 -2.62
C ASP A 174 -1.74 27.48 -1.99
N TYR A 175 -1.69 26.85 -0.81
CA TYR A 175 -2.89 26.47 -0.10
C TYR A 175 -3.17 27.37 1.10
N ASN A 176 -4.44 27.54 1.40
CA ASN A 176 -4.87 28.08 2.67
C ASN A 176 -4.91 26.94 3.71
N TRP A 177 -3.85 26.84 4.51
CA TRP A 177 -3.69 25.78 5.50
C TRP A 177 -4.78 25.74 6.56
N ASN A 178 -5.52 26.84 6.77
CA ASN A 178 -6.64 26.88 7.71
C ASN A 178 -7.85 26.05 7.25
N ASN A 179 -7.92 25.74 5.95
CA ASN A 179 -9.04 25.02 5.34
C ASN A 179 -8.65 23.60 4.89
N ILE A 180 -7.46 23.13 5.26
CA ILE A 180 -7.00 21.81 4.86
C ILE A 180 -7.65 20.73 5.72
N ILE A 181 -8.17 19.72 5.04
CA ILE A 181 -8.64 18.48 5.68
C ILE A 181 -7.45 17.53 5.79
N VAL A 182 -7.01 17.32 7.03
CA VAL A 182 -5.92 16.37 7.30
C VAL A 182 -6.49 14.95 7.22
N GLY A 183 -6.07 14.20 6.21
CA GLY A 183 -6.54 12.82 6.00
C GLY A 183 -5.72 11.77 6.77
N PHE A 184 -4.43 12.03 7.00
CA PHE A 184 -3.51 11.06 7.58
C PHE A 184 -2.55 11.75 8.56
N ASP A 185 -2.18 11.01 9.61
CA ASP A 185 -1.09 11.40 10.49
C ASP A 185 0.24 10.95 9.88
N ASP A 186 1.22 11.80 9.98
CA ASP A 186 2.57 11.52 9.49
C ASP A 186 3.33 10.54 10.40
#